data_7ae7f5b9ec8ef6af455a7f8e4648ad40
#
_entry.id   7ae7f5b9ec8ef6af455a7f8e4648ad40
#
_cell.length_a   1.000
_cell.length_b   1.000
_cell.length_c   1.000
_cell.angle_alpha   90.00
_cell.angle_beta   90.00
_cell.angle_gamma   90.00
#
_symmetry.space_group_name_H-M   'P 1'
#
loop_
_entity.id
_entity.type
_entity.pdbx_description
1 polymer ?
#
loop_
_entity_poly.entity_id
_entity_poly.type
_entity_poly.pdbx_seq_one_letter_code
_entity_poly.pdbx_strand_id
1 'polypeptide(L)'
;MYTFNSRIRYTELNHRKGTLDPSSIINYFQDCSTFQSEDLNVGLSYLKEQNRIWILTSWQLHIHKQGKLGDIITIGTWPYAFKGFYGYRNFMMKNEQGEILAVADSIWVNMDLSTGTPIKTSAELSGYVLEPPYPMEHSGRKIKTPEQLKSLTPFPVKKSNIDSYNHVNNGQYIKMAEEFLPEDFCVSSLRAEYRKQAILGDIIYPKMCHEDNTCTIVLSDDTGKPFTILEFNK
;
A
#
# COMPACT_ATOMS: atom_id res chain seq x y z
N MET A 1 8.59 11.73 13.79
CA MET A 1 8.54 11.09 12.44
C MET A 1 9.85 10.33 12.22
N TYR A 2 9.80 9.04 11.90
CA TYR A 2 10.93 8.23 11.48
C TYR A 2 11.22 8.49 10.01
N THR A 3 12.49 8.53 9.60
CA THR A 3 12.88 8.82 8.21
C THR A 3 14.05 7.98 7.75
N PHE A 4 14.10 7.69 6.45
CA PHE A 4 15.30 7.22 5.78
C PHE A 4 15.47 7.91 4.41
N ASN A 5 16.69 7.94 3.91
CA ASN A 5 17.02 8.53 2.61
C ASN A 5 17.24 7.43 1.57
N SER A 6 16.82 7.71 0.35
CA SER A 6 17.03 6.84 -0.79
C SER A 6 17.27 7.65 -2.05
N ARG A 7 17.50 6.94 -3.15
CA ARG A 7 17.59 7.49 -4.50
C ARG A 7 16.66 6.73 -5.41
N ILE A 8 15.87 7.43 -6.23
CA ILE A 8 14.97 6.77 -7.18
C ILE A 8 15.77 5.98 -8.20
N ARG A 9 15.51 4.67 -8.28
CA ARG A 9 16.24 3.72 -9.11
C ARG A 9 15.56 3.53 -10.47
N TYR A 10 16.32 3.13 -11.46
CA TYR A 10 15.84 2.86 -12.81
C TYR A 10 14.67 1.85 -12.85
N THR A 11 14.72 0.82 -12.02
CA THR A 11 13.73 -0.26 -11.95
C THR A 11 12.40 0.13 -11.28
N GLU A 12 12.30 1.33 -10.75
CA GLU A 12 11.13 1.86 -10.04
C GLU A 12 10.29 2.81 -10.90
N LEU A 13 10.76 3.06 -12.11
CA LEU A 13 10.12 3.99 -13.02
C LEU A 13 9.08 3.31 -13.90
N ASN A 14 8.02 4.05 -14.17
CA ASN A 14 7.09 3.71 -15.22
C ASN A 14 7.82 3.67 -16.58
N HIS A 15 7.74 2.54 -17.27
CA HIS A 15 8.45 2.31 -18.53
C HIS A 15 8.05 3.28 -19.65
N ARG A 16 6.85 3.87 -19.59
CA ARG A 16 6.33 4.81 -20.59
C ARG A 16 6.66 6.26 -20.27
N LYS A 17 6.59 6.63 -18.99
CA LYS A 17 6.66 8.03 -18.54
C LYS A 17 8.02 8.40 -17.94
N GLY A 18 8.81 7.41 -17.54
CA GLY A 18 10.08 7.65 -16.86
C GLY A 18 9.95 8.33 -15.49
N THR A 19 8.76 8.26 -14.89
CA THR A 19 8.44 8.79 -13.56
C THR A 19 8.24 7.66 -12.57
N LEU A 20 8.34 7.93 -11.28
CA LEU A 20 8.17 6.95 -10.23
C LEU A 20 6.75 6.34 -10.25
N ASP A 21 6.65 5.01 -10.27
CA ASP A 21 5.37 4.30 -10.24
C ASP A 21 4.69 4.44 -8.87
N PRO A 22 3.35 4.53 -8.79
CA PRO A 22 2.60 4.47 -7.54
C PRO A 22 2.95 3.25 -6.68
N SER A 23 3.08 2.06 -7.28
CA SER A 23 3.50 0.84 -6.59
C SER A 23 4.89 0.98 -5.96
N SER A 24 5.83 1.66 -6.63
CA SER A 24 7.16 1.94 -6.10
C SER A 24 7.13 2.93 -4.92
N ILE A 25 6.27 3.94 -4.96
CA ILE A 25 6.04 4.85 -3.82
C ILE A 25 5.55 4.06 -2.61
N ILE A 26 4.57 3.17 -2.79
CA ILE A 26 4.04 2.33 -1.72
C ILE A 26 5.11 1.39 -1.16
N ASN A 27 5.99 0.84 -1.98
CA ASN A 27 7.11 0.01 -1.52
C ASN A 27 8.04 0.80 -0.60
N TYR A 28 8.44 2.03 -0.98
CA TYR A 28 9.22 2.92 -0.11
C TYR A 28 8.52 3.20 1.23
N PHE A 29 7.22 3.39 1.22
CA PHE A 29 6.44 3.63 2.44
C PHE A 29 6.37 2.39 3.33
N GLN A 30 6.17 1.20 2.75
CA GLN A 30 6.22 -0.06 3.50
C GLN A 30 7.61 -0.31 4.11
N ASP A 31 8.68 -0.11 3.32
CA ASP A 31 10.05 -0.25 3.81
C ASP A 31 10.31 0.70 4.98
N CYS A 32 9.89 1.97 4.88
CA CYS A 32 10.05 2.96 5.94
C CYS A 32 9.38 2.52 7.26
N SER A 33 8.15 1.98 7.19
CA SER A 33 7.45 1.50 8.38
C SER A 33 8.08 0.22 8.94
N THR A 34 8.61 -0.64 8.08
CA THR A 34 9.32 -1.86 8.49
C THR A 34 10.63 -1.51 9.18
N PHE A 35 11.43 -0.60 8.60
CA PHE A 35 12.67 -0.13 9.21
C PHE A 35 12.43 0.49 10.58
N GLN A 36 11.42 1.35 10.71
CA GLN A 36 11.04 1.89 12.02
C GLN A 36 10.73 0.79 13.04
N SER A 37 10.01 -0.25 12.63
CA SER A 37 9.64 -1.35 13.51
C SER A 37 10.87 -2.16 13.94
N GLU A 38 11.80 -2.42 13.02
CA GLU A 38 13.06 -3.11 13.31
C GLU A 38 13.93 -2.29 14.28
N ASP A 39 14.10 -0.99 14.04
CA ASP A 39 14.89 -0.11 14.90
C ASP A 39 14.30 0.05 16.31
N LEU A 40 12.98 -0.12 16.45
CA LEU A 40 12.28 -0.17 17.74
C LEU A 40 12.29 -1.56 18.39
N ASN A 41 12.89 -2.57 17.76
CA ASN A 41 12.87 -3.98 18.19
C ASN A 41 11.46 -4.58 18.33
N VAL A 42 10.51 -4.10 17.54
CA VAL A 42 9.13 -4.63 17.43
C VAL A 42 8.81 -5.07 15.99
N GLY A 43 9.85 -5.34 15.20
CA GLY A 43 9.79 -5.72 13.80
C GLY A 43 9.39 -7.17 13.57
N LEU A 44 9.77 -7.70 12.39
CA LEU A 44 9.28 -8.98 11.88
C LEU A 44 9.60 -10.16 12.82
N SER A 45 10.83 -10.23 13.36
CA SER A 45 11.22 -11.31 14.27
C SER A 45 10.45 -11.29 15.59
N TYR A 46 10.33 -10.11 16.18
CA TYR A 46 9.52 -9.91 17.39
C TYR A 46 8.06 -10.30 17.18
N LEU A 47 7.43 -9.82 16.09
CA LEU A 47 6.04 -10.15 15.80
C LEU A 47 5.85 -11.66 15.61
N LYS A 48 6.78 -12.34 14.95
CA LYS A 48 6.76 -13.79 14.77
C LYS A 48 6.86 -14.54 16.11
N GLU A 49 7.77 -14.13 16.99
CA GLU A 49 7.90 -14.71 18.34
C GLU A 49 6.64 -14.54 19.19
N GLN A 50 5.94 -13.41 19.00
CA GLN A 50 4.67 -13.12 19.67
C GLN A 50 3.44 -13.72 18.97
N ASN A 51 3.62 -14.51 17.89
CA ASN A 51 2.53 -15.01 17.05
C ASN A 51 1.60 -13.88 16.52
N ARG A 52 2.16 -12.74 16.13
CA ARG A 52 1.41 -11.56 15.70
C ARG A 52 1.83 -11.13 14.31
N ILE A 53 0.91 -10.44 13.64
CA ILE A 53 1.16 -9.80 12.36
C ILE A 53 0.34 -8.50 12.24
N TRP A 54 0.91 -7.49 11.61
CA TRP A 54 0.18 -6.34 11.12
C TRP A 54 -0.30 -6.58 9.71
N ILE A 55 -1.61 -6.63 9.52
CA ILE A 55 -2.25 -6.77 8.20
C ILE A 55 -2.69 -5.41 7.73
N LEU A 56 -2.19 -4.99 6.58
CA LEU A 56 -2.64 -3.78 5.90
C LEU A 56 -4.06 -3.99 5.36
N THR A 57 -4.95 -3.04 5.64
CA THR A 57 -6.34 -3.08 5.17
C THR A 57 -6.67 -2.02 4.13
N SER A 58 -5.92 -0.91 4.13
CA SER A 58 -6.09 0.13 3.11
C SER A 58 -4.89 1.06 2.99
N TRP A 59 -4.73 1.57 1.78
CA TRP A 59 -3.91 2.73 1.44
C TRP A 59 -4.77 3.84 0.85
N GLN A 60 -4.38 5.08 1.15
CA GLN A 60 -4.76 6.27 0.42
C GLN A 60 -3.49 7.07 0.14
N LEU A 61 -3.14 7.22 -1.13
CA LEU A 61 -1.94 7.89 -1.62
C LEU A 61 -2.33 9.12 -2.44
N HIS A 62 -1.67 10.25 -2.21
CA HIS A 62 -1.73 11.44 -3.07
C HIS A 62 -0.33 11.76 -3.59
N ILE A 63 -0.20 11.95 -4.90
CA ILE A 63 1.04 12.29 -5.61
C ILE A 63 0.95 13.74 -6.03
N HIS A 64 1.73 14.61 -5.38
CA HIS A 64 1.74 16.04 -5.67
C HIS A 64 2.72 16.40 -6.78
N LYS A 65 3.84 15.66 -6.85
CA LYS A 65 4.90 15.88 -7.84
C LYS A 65 5.54 14.56 -8.21
N GLN A 66 5.82 14.37 -9.48
CA GLN A 66 6.42 13.14 -9.99
C GLN A 66 7.93 13.11 -9.69
N GLY A 67 8.38 12.04 -9.05
CA GLY A 67 9.81 11.77 -8.88
C GLY A 67 10.42 11.18 -10.15
N LYS A 68 11.70 11.47 -10.40
CA LYS A 68 12.46 11.07 -11.60
C LYS A 68 13.68 10.25 -11.23
N LEU A 69 14.22 9.56 -12.23
CA LEU A 69 15.46 8.82 -12.08
C LEU A 69 16.57 9.65 -11.43
N GLY A 70 17.14 9.11 -10.37
CA GLY A 70 18.28 9.68 -9.69
C GLY A 70 17.94 10.75 -8.66
N ASP A 71 16.69 11.20 -8.55
CA ASP A 71 16.27 12.12 -7.49
C ASP A 71 16.61 11.50 -6.13
N ILE A 72 17.21 12.31 -5.27
CA ILE A 72 17.42 11.95 -3.86
C ILE A 72 16.11 12.26 -3.14
N ILE A 73 15.63 11.30 -2.37
CA ILE A 73 14.37 11.38 -1.66
C ILE A 73 14.54 11.05 -0.18
N THR A 74 13.80 11.76 0.66
CA THR A 74 13.59 11.42 2.07
C THR A 74 12.20 10.88 2.25
N ILE A 75 12.11 9.66 2.77
CA ILE A 75 10.86 8.98 3.09
C ILE A 75 10.64 9.07 4.59
N GLY A 76 9.45 9.48 5.01
CA GLY A 76 9.06 9.60 6.41
C GLY A 76 7.80 8.82 6.73
N THR A 77 7.68 8.33 7.98
CA THR A 77 6.50 7.67 8.49
C THR A 77 6.28 7.94 9.98
N TRP A 78 5.03 7.96 10.41
CA TRP A 78 4.64 8.04 11.82
C TRP A 78 3.25 7.48 12.04
N PRO A 79 3.02 6.71 13.14
CA PRO A 79 1.68 6.37 13.56
C PRO A 79 1.03 7.60 14.21
N TYR A 80 -0.26 7.80 13.96
CA TYR A 80 -0.99 8.91 14.55
C TYR A 80 -2.14 8.47 15.47
N ALA A 81 -2.56 7.21 15.38
CA ALA A 81 -3.58 6.67 16.29
C ALA A 81 -3.53 5.14 16.37
N PHE A 82 -3.95 4.63 17.54
CA PHE A 82 -4.38 3.24 17.71
C PHE A 82 -5.79 3.26 18.29
N LYS A 83 -6.74 2.55 17.62
CA LYS A 83 -8.15 2.47 18.02
C LYS A 83 -8.63 1.04 17.99
N GLY A 84 -8.79 0.42 19.15
CA GLY A 84 -9.13 -1.00 19.27
C GLY A 84 -8.00 -1.88 18.74
N PHE A 85 -8.23 -2.57 17.62
CA PHE A 85 -7.23 -3.40 16.94
C PHE A 85 -6.65 -2.72 15.68
N TYR A 86 -7.04 -1.47 15.40
CA TYR A 86 -6.53 -0.71 14.26
C TYR A 86 -5.36 0.17 14.64
N GLY A 87 -4.33 0.17 13.77
CA GLY A 87 -3.25 1.15 13.73
C GLY A 87 -3.39 2.04 12.50
N TYR A 88 -3.22 3.35 12.70
CA TYR A 88 -3.33 4.38 11.68
C TYR A 88 -1.97 5.05 11.52
N ARG A 89 -1.51 5.19 10.28
CA ARG A 89 -0.16 5.65 9.99
C ARG A 89 -0.12 6.53 8.76
N ASN A 90 0.61 7.65 8.87
CA ASN A 90 0.90 8.50 7.73
C ASN A 90 2.32 8.27 7.20
N PHE A 91 2.48 8.67 5.93
CA PHE A 91 3.74 8.63 5.21
C PHE A 91 3.91 9.88 4.38
N MET A 92 5.17 10.22 4.12
CA MET A 92 5.55 11.36 3.31
C MET A 92 6.83 11.06 2.53
N MET A 93 6.89 11.50 1.29
CA MET A 93 8.10 11.50 0.46
C MET A 93 8.44 12.93 0.09
N LYS A 94 9.68 13.34 0.30
CA LYS A 94 10.22 14.67 -0.07
C LYS A 94 11.43 14.53 -0.97
N ASN A 95 11.66 15.54 -1.81
CA ASN A 95 12.93 15.67 -2.54
C ASN A 95 13.98 16.41 -1.69
N GLU A 96 15.19 16.61 -2.23
CA GLU A 96 16.29 17.33 -1.57
C GLU A 96 15.97 18.77 -1.24
N GLN A 97 15.06 19.42 -1.97
CA GLN A 97 14.61 20.79 -1.73
C GLN A 97 13.55 20.87 -0.62
N GLY A 98 13.16 19.73 -0.03
CA GLY A 98 12.12 19.65 0.98
C GLY A 98 10.69 19.73 0.43
N GLU A 99 10.50 19.73 -0.90
CA GLU A 99 9.18 19.69 -1.52
C GLU A 99 8.55 18.31 -1.35
N ILE A 100 7.27 18.28 -1.01
CA ILE A 100 6.51 17.05 -0.85
C ILE A 100 6.17 16.48 -2.23
N LEU A 101 6.67 15.28 -2.52
CA LEU A 101 6.36 14.54 -3.74
C LEU A 101 5.08 13.72 -3.58
N ALA A 102 4.92 13.05 -2.44
CA ALA A 102 3.76 12.22 -2.15
C ALA A 102 3.48 12.14 -0.65
N VAL A 103 2.22 11.92 -0.31
CA VAL A 103 1.76 11.62 1.06
C VAL A 103 0.81 10.45 1.05
N ALA A 104 0.75 9.68 2.13
CA ALA A 104 -0.20 8.60 2.24
C ALA A 104 -0.75 8.42 3.66
N ASP A 105 -1.93 7.83 3.71
CA ASP A 105 -2.56 7.28 4.91
C ASP A 105 -2.73 5.77 4.76
N SER A 106 -2.58 5.04 5.86
CA SER A 106 -2.77 3.60 5.89
C SER A 106 -3.46 3.14 7.15
N ILE A 107 -4.23 2.06 7.03
CA ILE A 107 -4.93 1.42 8.14
C ILE A 107 -4.48 -0.03 8.23
N TRP A 108 -4.02 -0.39 9.42
CA TRP A 108 -3.50 -1.71 9.74
C TRP A 108 -4.32 -2.38 10.82
N VAL A 109 -4.39 -3.71 10.80
CA VAL A 109 -5.02 -4.53 11.85
C VAL A 109 -3.95 -5.41 12.46
N ASN A 110 -3.85 -5.38 13.79
CA ASN A 110 -3.01 -6.32 14.53
C ASN A 110 -3.76 -7.63 14.73
N MET A 111 -3.19 -8.74 14.27
CA MET A 111 -3.81 -10.07 14.32
C MET A 111 -2.97 -11.05 15.13
N ASP A 112 -3.63 -11.93 15.86
CA ASP A 112 -3.06 -13.13 16.44
C ASP A 112 -3.07 -14.26 15.39
N LEU A 113 -1.90 -14.78 15.06
CA LEU A 113 -1.77 -15.85 14.06
C LEU A 113 -2.26 -17.21 14.58
N SER A 114 -2.27 -17.42 15.91
CA SER A 114 -2.73 -18.67 16.51
C SER A 114 -4.24 -18.82 16.46
N THR A 115 -4.96 -17.71 16.67
CA THR A 115 -6.44 -17.69 16.73
C THR A 115 -7.08 -17.13 15.47
N GLY A 116 -6.31 -16.43 14.62
CA GLY A 116 -6.83 -15.72 13.45
C GLY A 116 -7.73 -14.53 13.80
N THR A 117 -7.62 -13.99 15.02
CA THR A 117 -8.49 -12.91 15.51
C THR A 117 -7.72 -11.60 15.72
N PRO A 118 -8.40 -10.43 15.54
CA PRO A 118 -7.79 -9.13 15.83
C PRO A 118 -7.46 -8.96 17.32
N ILE A 119 -6.29 -8.35 17.59
CA ILE A 119 -5.79 -8.05 18.94
C ILE A 119 -5.87 -6.55 19.19
N LYS A 120 -6.36 -6.15 20.37
CA LYS A 120 -6.29 -4.75 20.81
C LYS A 120 -4.84 -4.30 20.92
N THR A 121 -4.57 -3.09 20.49
CA THR A 121 -3.24 -2.48 20.50
C THR A 121 -3.31 -1.05 21.04
N SER A 122 -2.19 -0.56 21.56
CA SER A 122 -1.96 0.83 21.96
C SER A 122 -0.54 1.26 21.61
N ALA A 123 -0.24 2.55 21.68
CA ALA A 123 1.10 3.07 21.50
C ALA A 123 2.09 2.47 22.50
N GLU A 124 1.68 2.34 23.77
CA GLU A 124 2.51 1.78 24.85
C GLU A 124 2.91 0.33 24.58
N LEU A 125 1.96 -0.49 24.09
CA LEU A 125 2.21 -1.90 23.77
C LEU A 125 3.04 -2.07 22.49
N SER A 126 3.04 -1.08 21.60
CA SER A 126 3.74 -1.14 20.32
C SER A 126 5.10 -0.45 20.32
N GLY A 127 5.46 0.30 21.38
CA GLY A 127 6.70 1.07 21.46
C GLY A 127 6.75 2.29 20.53
N TYR A 128 5.66 2.61 19.83
CA TYR A 128 5.61 3.76 18.92
C TYR A 128 5.23 5.05 19.63
N VAL A 129 5.84 6.16 19.20
CA VAL A 129 5.43 7.52 19.58
C VAL A 129 4.40 8.02 18.57
N LEU A 130 3.23 8.46 19.06
CA LEU A 130 2.19 9.03 18.22
C LEU A 130 2.52 10.50 17.89
N GLU A 131 2.26 10.87 16.65
CA GLU A 131 2.35 12.26 16.19
C GLU A 131 1.00 12.69 15.57
N PRO A 132 0.72 14.00 15.42
CA PRO A 132 -0.50 14.47 14.78
C PRO A 132 -0.66 13.91 13.36
N PRO A 133 -1.90 13.61 12.92
CA PRO A 133 -2.14 13.15 11.55
C PRO A 133 -1.76 14.23 10.54
N TYR A 134 -1.28 13.80 9.37
CA TYR A 134 -1.09 14.70 8.23
C TYR A 134 -2.46 15.27 7.79
N PRO A 135 -2.57 16.59 7.53
CA PRO A 135 -3.82 17.20 7.08
C PRO A 135 -4.12 16.80 5.63
N MET A 136 -4.81 15.69 5.44
CA MET A 136 -5.30 15.20 4.14
C MET A 136 -6.76 14.80 4.27
N GLU A 137 -7.49 14.84 3.16
CA GLU A 137 -8.84 14.33 3.12
C GLU A 137 -8.85 12.80 3.25
N HIS A 138 -9.63 12.29 4.18
CA HIS A 138 -9.76 10.85 4.42
C HIS A 138 -11.05 10.32 3.80
N SER A 139 -10.94 9.53 2.75
CA SER A 139 -12.09 8.94 2.04
C SER A 139 -12.64 7.66 2.70
N GLY A 140 -12.11 7.29 3.87
CA GLY A 140 -12.45 6.04 4.53
C GLY A 140 -11.85 4.79 3.85
N ARG A 141 -11.95 3.64 4.53
CA ARG A 141 -11.31 2.39 4.08
C ARG A 141 -11.98 1.75 2.88
N LYS A 142 -13.33 1.76 2.84
CA LYS A 142 -14.10 1.04 1.82
C LYS A 142 -14.14 1.80 0.51
N ILE A 143 -13.93 1.08 -0.60
CA ILE A 143 -14.08 1.57 -1.96
C ILE A 143 -15.40 1.05 -2.53
N LYS A 144 -16.23 1.97 -3.03
CA LYS A 144 -17.48 1.59 -3.71
C LYS A 144 -17.13 0.99 -5.07
N THR A 145 -17.48 -0.27 -5.27
CA THR A 145 -17.29 -0.93 -6.56
C THR A 145 -18.34 -0.45 -7.56
N PRO A 146 -17.97 0.00 -8.77
CA PRO A 146 -18.91 0.33 -9.84
C PRO A 146 -19.80 -0.87 -10.21
N GLU A 147 -21.03 -0.59 -10.67
CA GLU A 147 -21.97 -1.64 -11.08
C GLU A 147 -21.52 -2.34 -12.37
N GLN A 148 -20.92 -1.59 -13.28
CA GLN A 148 -20.46 -2.09 -14.58
C GLN A 148 -18.95 -2.27 -14.56
N LEU A 149 -18.50 -3.50 -14.47
CA LEU A 149 -17.10 -3.90 -14.53
C LEU A 149 -16.85 -4.79 -15.75
N LYS A 150 -15.91 -4.39 -16.59
CA LYS A 150 -15.41 -5.21 -17.71
C LYS A 150 -14.44 -6.25 -17.18
N SER A 151 -14.68 -7.52 -17.45
CA SER A 151 -13.74 -8.62 -17.15
C SER A 151 -12.53 -8.54 -18.07
N LEU A 152 -11.36 -8.78 -17.50
CA LEU A 152 -10.07 -8.82 -18.18
C LEU A 152 -9.49 -10.24 -18.14
N THR A 153 -8.40 -10.49 -18.84
CA THR A 153 -7.75 -11.80 -18.91
C THR A 153 -7.21 -12.22 -17.53
N PRO A 154 -7.63 -13.37 -16.99
CA PRO A 154 -7.08 -13.89 -15.74
C PRO A 154 -5.59 -14.22 -15.85
N PHE A 155 -4.88 -14.15 -14.73
CA PHE A 155 -3.46 -14.49 -14.67
C PHE A 155 -3.08 -15.13 -13.33
N PRO A 156 -2.05 -16.00 -13.29
CA PRO A 156 -1.62 -16.65 -12.07
C PRO A 156 -0.76 -15.75 -11.19
N VAL A 157 -0.86 -15.92 -9.88
CA VAL A 157 0.10 -15.40 -8.91
C VAL A 157 1.45 -16.11 -9.10
N LYS A 158 2.52 -15.33 -9.28
CA LYS A 158 3.89 -15.80 -9.52
C LYS A 158 4.73 -15.75 -8.25
N LYS A 159 5.82 -16.52 -8.20
CA LYS A 159 6.80 -16.48 -7.08
C LYS A 159 7.33 -15.08 -6.80
N SER A 160 7.51 -14.26 -7.83
CA SER A 160 7.97 -12.87 -7.71
C SER A 160 6.97 -11.94 -7.03
N ASN A 161 5.73 -12.36 -6.86
CA ASN A 161 4.70 -11.57 -6.18
C ASN A 161 4.62 -11.85 -4.68
N ILE A 162 5.28 -12.91 -4.19
CA ILE A 162 5.13 -13.43 -2.83
C ILE A 162 6.16 -12.80 -1.89
N ASP A 163 5.70 -12.39 -0.71
CA ASP A 163 6.52 -11.88 0.38
C ASP A 163 6.97 -12.98 1.37
N SER A 164 7.66 -12.58 2.44
CA SER A 164 8.16 -13.46 3.49
C SER A 164 7.08 -14.17 4.33
N TYR A 165 5.83 -13.75 4.21
CA TYR A 165 4.67 -14.39 4.84
C TYR A 165 3.94 -15.36 3.91
N ASN A 166 4.51 -15.67 2.74
CA ASN A 166 3.91 -16.51 1.70
C ASN A 166 2.59 -15.98 1.10
N HIS A 167 2.38 -14.68 1.15
CA HIS A 167 1.25 -14.00 0.53
C HIS A 167 1.71 -13.02 -0.55
N VAL A 168 0.80 -12.65 -1.45
CA VAL A 168 1.07 -11.57 -2.40
C VAL A 168 1.33 -10.28 -1.62
N ASN A 169 2.51 -9.67 -1.85
CA ASN A 169 2.87 -8.40 -1.24
C ASN A 169 1.88 -7.30 -1.62
N ASN A 170 1.57 -6.40 -0.68
CA ASN A 170 0.56 -5.35 -0.89
C ASN A 170 0.87 -4.45 -2.09
N GLY A 171 2.13 -4.06 -2.29
CA GLY A 171 2.57 -3.27 -3.45
C GLY A 171 2.45 -4.03 -4.78
N GLN A 172 2.52 -5.37 -4.75
CA GLN A 172 2.36 -6.18 -5.96
C GLN A 172 0.92 -6.16 -6.50
N TYR A 173 -0.10 -6.06 -5.66
CA TYR A 173 -1.47 -5.87 -6.14
C TYR A 173 -1.62 -4.54 -6.90
N ILE A 174 -0.97 -3.47 -6.41
CA ILE A 174 -0.98 -2.18 -7.08
C ILE A 174 -0.28 -2.31 -8.43
N LYS A 175 0.92 -2.94 -8.47
CA LYS A 175 1.68 -3.16 -9.69
C LYS A 175 0.91 -3.99 -10.72
N MET A 176 0.20 -5.05 -10.28
CA MET A 176 -0.68 -5.83 -11.16
C MET A 176 -1.81 -4.99 -11.75
N ALA A 177 -2.38 -4.08 -10.95
CA ALA A 177 -3.46 -3.21 -11.42
C ALA A 177 -2.97 -2.11 -12.37
N GLU A 178 -1.77 -1.56 -12.16
CA GLU A 178 -1.14 -0.57 -13.04
C GLU A 178 -1.02 -1.05 -14.50
N GLU A 179 -0.90 -2.36 -14.73
CA GLU A 179 -0.84 -2.96 -16.07
C GLU A 179 -2.14 -2.74 -16.90
N PHE A 180 -3.25 -2.47 -16.23
CA PHE A 180 -4.55 -2.25 -16.87
C PHE A 180 -4.91 -0.79 -17.06
N LEU A 181 -4.10 0.13 -16.52
CA LEU A 181 -4.36 1.57 -16.69
C LEU A 181 -4.17 1.99 -18.16
N PRO A 182 -5.00 2.92 -18.68
CA PRO A 182 -4.77 3.51 -19.99
C PRO A 182 -3.39 4.13 -20.12
N GLU A 183 -2.81 4.13 -21.33
CA GLU A 183 -1.43 4.58 -21.56
C GLU A 183 -1.14 6.03 -21.11
N ASP A 184 -2.12 6.91 -21.28
CA ASP A 184 -2.05 8.32 -20.90
C ASP A 184 -2.50 8.61 -19.46
N PHE A 185 -2.85 7.57 -18.67
CA PHE A 185 -3.39 7.74 -17.33
C PHE A 185 -2.30 8.16 -16.33
N CYS A 186 -2.21 9.46 -16.04
CA CYS A 186 -1.30 10.00 -15.04
C CYS A 186 -1.95 9.93 -13.65
N VAL A 187 -1.49 9.03 -12.81
CA VAL A 187 -2.04 8.86 -11.46
C VAL A 187 -1.65 10.05 -10.57
N SER A 188 -2.64 10.77 -10.06
CA SER A 188 -2.50 11.79 -9.01
C SER A 188 -2.88 11.26 -7.63
N SER A 189 -3.79 10.29 -7.57
CA SER A 189 -4.13 9.61 -6.32
C SER A 189 -4.49 8.15 -6.54
N LEU A 190 -4.29 7.36 -5.48
CA LEU A 190 -4.60 5.94 -5.41
C LEU A 190 -5.25 5.63 -4.08
N ARG A 191 -6.34 4.85 -4.11
CA ARG A 191 -6.88 4.17 -2.94
C ARG A 191 -6.82 2.67 -3.17
N ALA A 192 -6.43 1.91 -2.14
CA ALA A 192 -6.45 0.45 -2.17
C ALA A 192 -7.17 -0.07 -0.93
N GLU A 193 -8.12 -0.98 -1.12
CA GLU A 193 -8.81 -1.74 -0.08
C GLU A 193 -8.41 -3.21 -0.19
N TYR A 194 -7.75 -3.75 0.83
CA TYR A 194 -7.35 -5.17 0.90
C TYR A 194 -8.38 -5.96 1.69
N ARG A 195 -8.91 -7.04 1.11
CA ARG A 195 -9.99 -7.84 1.71
C ARG A 195 -9.59 -9.29 1.99
N LYS A 196 -8.74 -9.87 1.13
CA LYS A 196 -8.29 -11.26 1.22
C LYS A 196 -6.85 -11.33 0.71
N GLN A 197 -6.05 -12.18 1.31
CA GLN A 197 -4.70 -12.46 0.82
C GLN A 197 -4.75 -13.53 -0.28
N ALA A 198 -4.01 -13.33 -1.36
CA ALA A 198 -3.75 -14.36 -2.37
C ALA A 198 -2.40 -15.03 -2.07
N ILE A 199 -2.28 -16.29 -2.48
CA ILE A 199 -1.09 -17.12 -2.31
C ILE A 199 -0.54 -17.57 -3.67
N LEU A 200 0.65 -18.17 -3.66
CA LEU A 200 1.24 -18.74 -4.85
C LEU A 200 0.32 -19.78 -5.47
N GLY A 201 0.07 -19.65 -6.77
CA GLY A 201 -0.79 -20.55 -7.54
C GLY A 201 -2.26 -20.13 -7.63
N ASP A 202 -2.70 -19.15 -6.84
CA ASP A 202 -4.02 -18.56 -7.03
C ASP A 202 -4.11 -17.91 -8.42
N ILE A 203 -5.30 -17.90 -9.00
CA ILE A 203 -5.60 -17.19 -10.25
C ILE A 203 -6.32 -15.90 -9.90
N ILE A 204 -5.78 -14.79 -10.40
CA ILE A 204 -6.40 -13.46 -10.27
C ILE A 204 -7.33 -13.26 -11.45
N TYR A 205 -8.59 -12.91 -11.17
CA TYR A 205 -9.62 -12.54 -12.14
C TYR A 205 -9.84 -11.02 -12.08
N PRO A 206 -9.15 -10.25 -12.92
CA PRO A 206 -9.24 -8.80 -12.87
C PRO A 206 -10.51 -8.32 -13.57
N LYS A 207 -11.10 -7.26 -13.00
CA LYS A 207 -12.21 -6.51 -13.61
C LYS A 207 -11.91 -5.03 -13.51
N MET A 208 -12.34 -4.25 -14.49
CA MET A 208 -12.06 -2.82 -14.56
C MET A 208 -13.29 -2.03 -14.95
N CYS A 209 -13.44 -0.84 -14.37
CA CYS A 209 -14.28 0.25 -14.84
C CYS A 209 -13.40 1.50 -15.00
N HIS A 210 -13.54 2.19 -16.13
CA HIS A 210 -12.86 3.46 -16.37
C HIS A 210 -13.93 4.50 -16.72
N GLU A 211 -14.13 5.47 -15.85
CA GLU A 211 -15.10 6.55 -15.99
C GLU A 211 -14.37 7.88 -15.78
N ASP A 212 -14.39 8.74 -16.76
CA ASP A 212 -13.75 10.06 -16.76
C ASP A 212 -12.27 10.01 -16.29
N ASN A 213 -12.02 10.52 -15.08
CA ASN A 213 -10.71 10.61 -14.47
C ASN A 213 -10.41 9.48 -13.49
N THR A 214 -11.35 8.52 -13.31
CA THR A 214 -11.24 7.44 -12.33
C THR A 214 -11.16 6.08 -13.02
N CYS A 215 -10.22 5.27 -12.60
CA CYS A 215 -10.09 3.87 -13.01
C CYS A 215 -10.19 2.98 -11.78
N THR A 216 -11.27 2.19 -11.68
CA THR A 216 -11.46 1.21 -10.60
C THR A 216 -11.09 -0.17 -11.11
N ILE A 217 -10.20 -0.86 -10.40
CA ILE A 217 -9.74 -2.21 -10.72
C ILE A 217 -10.02 -3.12 -9.54
N VAL A 218 -10.70 -4.23 -9.80
CA VAL A 218 -11.00 -5.27 -8.81
C VAL A 218 -10.21 -6.51 -9.17
N LEU A 219 -9.32 -6.93 -8.30
CA LEU A 219 -8.59 -8.19 -8.41
C LEU A 219 -9.28 -9.21 -7.51
N SER A 220 -9.91 -10.24 -8.08
CA SER A 220 -10.75 -11.20 -7.35
C SER A 220 -10.33 -12.65 -7.61
N ASP A 221 -10.87 -13.57 -6.80
CA ASP A 221 -10.81 -15.00 -7.06
C ASP A 221 -11.87 -15.44 -8.11
N ASP A 222 -11.92 -16.71 -8.43
CA ASP A 222 -12.86 -17.34 -9.37
C ASP A 222 -14.32 -17.23 -8.94
N THR A 223 -14.58 -17.06 -7.63
CA THR A 223 -15.94 -16.83 -7.09
C THR A 223 -16.37 -15.36 -7.15
N GLY A 224 -15.47 -14.46 -7.58
CA GLY A 224 -15.69 -13.02 -7.63
C GLY A 224 -15.47 -12.30 -6.29
N LYS A 225 -14.94 -12.98 -5.25
CA LYS A 225 -14.57 -12.33 -3.99
C LYS A 225 -13.27 -11.55 -4.17
N PRO A 226 -13.26 -10.24 -3.89
CA PRO A 226 -12.06 -9.44 -4.07
C PRO A 226 -10.91 -9.83 -3.13
N PHE A 227 -9.71 -9.97 -3.68
CA PHE A 227 -8.46 -9.86 -2.93
C PHE A 227 -8.22 -8.39 -2.59
N THR A 228 -8.33 -7.52 -3.60
CA THR A 228 -8.18 -6.08 -3.44
C THR A 228 -9.05 -5.31 -4.42
N ILE A 229 -9.45 -4.09 -4.03
CA ILE A 229 -10.09 -3.10 -4.88
C ILE A 229 -9.18 -1.89 -4.91
N LEU A 230 -8.87 -1.40 -6.10
CA LEU A 230 -8.02 -0.23 -6.32
C LEU A 230 -8.78 0.82 -7.11
N GLU A 231 -8.64 2.08 -6.69
CA GLU A 231 -9.22 3.24 -7.35
C GLU A 231 -8.10 4.23 -7.64
N PHE A 232 -7.83 4.45 -8.93
CA PHE A 232 -6.83 5.40 -9.40
C PHE A 232 -7.53 6.63 -9.96
N ASN A 233 -7.01 7.84 -9.66
CA ASN A 233 -7.50 9.09 -10.23
C ASN A 233 -6.36 9.85 -10.92
N LYS A 234 -6.76 10.59 -12.03
CA LYS A 234 -5.88 11.52 -12.75
C LYS A 234 -5.71 12.83 -12.00
#